data_2b749e49b370d99e828c30ccf6a5d5a0
#
_entry.id   2b749e49b370d99e828c30ccf6a5d5a0
#
_cell.length_a   1.000
_cell.length_b   1.000
_cell.length_c   1.000
_cell.angle_alpha   90.00
_cell.angle_beta   90.00
_cell.angle_gamma   90.00
#
_symmetry.space_group_name_H-M   'P 1'
#
loop_
_entity.id
_entity.type
_entity.pdbx_description
1 polymer ?
#
loop_
_entity_poly.entity_id
_entity_poly.type
_entity_poly.pdbx_seq_one_letter_code
_entity_poly.pdbx_strand_id
1 'polypeptide(L)'
;DSDKLYGKYYEYDTKSKTIKLLFDLMPQLKEEDMAEMRPIEFKSRDGLTIRGYITLPKEALQGKKVPLIVNPHGGPQGIRDDWGFNPESQLFASRGYATLQVNFRISGGYGKEFQQSGYKQIGRKAMDDVEDGVKYVIQQGWIDKDKVAIYGGSHGGYATLMGLIKTPDLYSCGVDYVGVSNIFTFFDSFPEYWKPYKEMVKQIWYDLDNPEEAKIAKEVSPVFQIDKIKKPLFVVQGANDPRVNINESDQIVKALRAKGFEVPYMVKYDEGHGFGKEPNRIEFYKTMMGFFAKNFNQ
;
A
#
# COMPACT_ATOMS: atom_id res chain seq x y z
N ASP A 1 11.91 20.11 -0.70
CA ASP A 1 11.55 18.77 -0.21
C ASP A 1 12.82 17.94 -0.03
N SER A 2 12.76 16.96 0.84
CA SER A 2 13.84 16.02 1.12
C SER A 2 13.24 14.65 1.43
N ASP A 3 13.93 13.60 1.01
CA ASP A 3 13.61 12.22 1.38
C ASP A 3 14.13 11.82 2.77
N LYS A 4 15.08 12.61 3.31
CA LYS A 4 15.77 12.34 4.58
C LYS A 4 15.47 13.33 5.70
N LEU A 5 14.79 14.43 5.40
CA LEU A 5 14.42 15.46 6.38
C LEU A 5 12.90 15.54 6.49
N TYR A 6 12.39 15.36 7.71
CA TYR A 6 10.95 15.46 7.98
C TYR A 6 10.42 16.88 7.68
N GLY A 7 11.14 17.90 8.11
CA GLY A 7 10.83 19.29 7.81
C GLY A 7 11.58 20.27 8.70
N LYS A 8 11.96 21.39 8.10
CA LYS A 8 12.60 22.53 8.79
C LYS A 8 11.97 23.82 8.32
N TYR A 9 11.83 24.78 9.21
CA TYR A 9 11.37 26.12 8.88
C TYR A 9 12.52 27.10 8.88
N TYR A 10 12.54 27.94 7.84
CA TYR A 10 13.57 28.94 7.63
C TYR A 10 12.93 30.31 7.42
N GLU A 11 13.60 31.33 7.91
CA GLU A 11 13.35 32.74 7.57
C GLU A 11 14.34 33.17 6.47
N TYR A 12 13.82 33.74 5.39
CA TYR A 12 14.63 34.37 4.36
C TYR A 12 14.50 35.90 4.40
N ASP A 13 15.56 36.58 4.79
CA ASP A 13 15.59 38.04 4.73
C ASP A 13 15.88 38.49 3.29
N THR A 14 14.90 39.13 2.68
CA THR A 14 14.98 39.59 1.29
C THR A 14 15.93 40.80 1.09
N LYS A 15 16.27 41.52 2.16
CA LYS A 15 17.19 42.65 2.11
C LYS A 15 18.64 42.21 2.22
N SER A 16 18.95 41.45 3.26
CA SER A 16 20.32 40.95 3.51
C SER A 16 20.64 39.69 2.68
N LYS A 17 19.62 39.06 2.03
CA LYS A 17 19.74 37.78 1.30
C LYS A 17 20.27 36.63 2.17
N THR A 18 19.96 36.65 3.45
CA THR A 18 20.39 35.63 4.39
C THR A 18 19.25 34.68 4.72
N ILE A 19 19.62 33.40 5.01
CA ILE A 19 18.69 32.37 5.45
C ILE A 19 19.06 32.01 6.88
N LYS A 20 18.05 31.98 7.76
CA LYS A 20 18.17 31.59 9.16
C LYS A 20 17.25 30.41 9.43
N LEU A 21 17.79 29.33 10.02
CA LEU A 21 16.96 28.23 10.54
C LEU A 21 16.16 28.74 11.75
N LEU A 22 14.84 28.59 11.70
CA LEU A 22 13.96 28.92 12.82
C LEU A 22 13.80 27.72 13.75
N PHE A 23 13.38 26.57 13.20
CA PHE A 23 13.24 25.32 13.97
C PHE A 23 13.19 24.11 13.06
N ASP A 24 13.53 22.96 13.63
CA ASP A 24 13.40 21.63 13.06
C ASP A 24 12.17 20.95 13.66
N LEU A 25 11.31 20.34 12.81
CA LEU A 25 10.10 19.67 13.27
C LEU A 25 10.37 18.35 14.00
N MET A 26 11.47 17.68 13.66
CA MET A 26 11.87 16.38 14.22
C MET A 26 13.38 16.32 14.48
N PRO A 27 13.89 17.12 15.43
CA PRO A 27 15.34 17.23 15.67
C PRO A 27 16.00 15.93 16.14
N GLN A 28 15.20 14.98 16.62
CA GLN A 28 15.67 13.64 17.02
C GLN A 28 15.96 12.72 15.82
N LEU A 29 15.44 13.01 14.63
CA LEU A 29 15.71 12.26 13.40
C LEU A 29 16.88 12.91 12.67
N LYS A 30 18.01 12.21 12.63
CA LYS A 30 19.20 12.71 11.95
C LYS A 30 19.22 12.29 10.50
N GLU A 31 19.53 13.21 9.60
CA GLU A 31 19.58 12.97 8.16
C GLU A 31 20.52 11.80 7.80
N GLU A 32 21.63 11.66 8.51
CA GLU A 32 22.63 10.61 8.32
C GLU A 32 22.10 9.20 8.64
N ASP A 33 21.02 9.10 9.43
CA ASP A 33 20.39 7.82 9.79
C ASP A 33 19.25 7.43 8.84
N MET A 34 18.80 8.38 7.98
CA MET A 34 17.69 8.16 7.08
C MET A 34 18.10 7.48 5.77
N ALA A 35 17.16 6.72 5.21
CA ALA A 35 17.34 6.02 3.96
C ALA A 35 17.04 6.91 2.74
N GLU A 36 17.68 6.61 1.63
CA GLU A 36 17.50 7.31 0.36
C GLU A 36 16.27 6.81 -0.40
N MET A 37 15.45 7.71 -0.90
CA MET A 37 14.33 7.42 -1.81
C MET A 37 14.73 7.76 -3.24
N ARG A 38 14.65 6.78 -4.15
CA ARG A 38 14.95 6.93 -5.56
C ARG A 38 13.69 6.82 -6.42
N PRO A 39 13.49 7.71 -7.39
CA PRO A 39 12.48 7.50 -8.41
C PRO A 39 12.87 6.32 -9.30
N ILE A 40 11.87 5.56 -9.71
CA ILE A 40 12.02 4.46 -10.68
C ILE A 40 11.02 4.63 -11.82
N GLU A 41 11.39 4.10 -12.98
CA GLU A 41 10.55 4.00 -14.16
C GLU A 41 10.79 2.65 -14.83
N PHE A 42 9.70 1.97 -15.20
CA PHE A 42 9.76 0.70 -15.91
C PHE A 42 8.56 0.55 -16.87
N LYS A 43 8.64 -0.42 -17.76
CA LYS A 43 7.52 -0.82 -18.60
C LYS A 43 6.73 -1.94 -17.96
N SER A 44 5.42 -1.75 -17.81
CA SER A 44 4.51 -2.86 -17.52
C SER A 44 4.48 -3.84 -18.68
N ARG A 45 4.05 -5.06 -18.45
CA ARG A 45 4.00 -6.15 -19.45
C ARG A 45 3.22 -5.82 -20.72
N ASP A 46 2.30 -4.85 -20.66
CA ASP A 46 1.54 -4.33 -21.79
C ASP A 46 2.12 -3.06 -22.42
N GLY A 47 3.33 -2.66 -21.99
CA GLY A 47 4.09 -1.54 -22.58
C GLY A 47 3.80 -0.17 -21.95
N LEU A 48 2.86 -0.06 -21.00
CA LEU A 48 2.59 1.19 -20.30
C LEU A 48 3.79 1.59 -19.44
N THR A 49 4.20 2.85 -19.51
CA THR A 49 5.25 3.38 -18.63
C THR A 49 4.70 3.59 -17.23
N ILE A 50 5.28 2.90 -16.26
CA ILE A 50 4.93 2.98 -14.85
C ILE A 50 6.07 3.65 -14.10
N ARG A 51 5.71 4.50 -13.13
CA ARG A 51 6.65 5.21 -12.26
C ARG A 51 6.37 4.90 -10.81
N GLY A 52 7.36 5.11 -9.98
CA GLY A 52 7.24 4.90 -8.54
C GLY A 52 8.51 5.29 -7.82
N TYR A 53 8.63 4.82 -6.61
CA TYR A 53 9.76 5.11 -5.75
C TYR A 53 10.23 3.85 -5.04
N ILE A 54 11.53 3.75 -4.85
CA ILE A 54 12.17 2.73 -3.99
C ILE A 54 12.94 3.44 -2.89
N THR A 55 12.65 3.12 -1.64
CA THR A 55 13.45 3.54 -0.49
C THR A 55 14.41 2.41 -0.13
N LEU A 56 15.70 2.70 -0.14
CA LEU A 56 16.76 1.71 0.03
C LEU A 56 17.50 1.91 1.35
N PRO A 57 17.52 0.92 2.25
CA PRO A 57 18.38 0.95 3.43
C PRO A 57 19.86 0.94 3.00
N LYS A 58 20.74 1.39 3.89
CA LYS A 58 22.19 1.54 3.62
C LYS A 58 22.84 0.25 3.12
N GLU A 59 22.41 -0.88 3.63
CA GLU A 59 22.91 -2.20 3.25
C GLU A 59 22.68 -2.51 1.77
N ALA A 60 21.53 -2.10 1.22
CA ALA A 60 21.22 -2.27 -0.19
C ALA A 60 22.15 -1.42 -1.07
N LEU A 61 22.49 -0.21 -0.63
CA LEU A 61 23.43 0.68 -1.33
C LEU A 61 24.88 0.16 -1.28
N GLN A 62 25.19 -0.74 -0.33
CA GLN A 62 26.47 -1.44 -0.20
C GLN A 62 26.52 -2.77 -0.97
N GLY A 63 25.47 -3.06 -1.79
CA GLY A 63 25.41 -4.26 -2.63
C GLY A 63 24.82 -5.50 -1.94
N LYS A 64 24.30 -5.36 -0.72
CA LYS A 64 23.61 -6.45 -0.02
C LYS A 64 22.15 -6.52 -0.51
N LYS A 65 21.68 -7.71 -0.84
CA LYS A 65 20.25 -7.93 -1.11
C LYS A 65 19.47 -7.88 0.20
N VAL A 66 18.39 -7.09 0.23
CA VAL A 66 17.58 -6.84 1.42
C VAL A 66 16.12 -7.27 1.21
N PRO A 67 15.37 -7.56 2.28
CA PRO A 67 13.92 -7.78 2.18
C PRO A 67 13.20 -6.55 1.63
N LEU A 68 12.05 -6.77 0.98
CA LEU A 68 11.22 -5.75 0.37
C LEU A 68 9.82 -5.72 1.00
N ILE A 69 9.34 -4.53 1.27
CA ILE A 69 7.93 -4.27 1.53
C ILE A 69 7.34 -3.53 0.33
N VAL A 70 6.41 -4.17 -0.37
CA VAL A 70 5.63 -3.57 -1.45
C VAL A 70 4.47 -2.84 -0.83
N ASN A 71 4.39 -1.52 -1.05
CA ASN A 71 3.43 -0.66 -0.38
C ASN A 71 2.53 0.07 -1.40
N PRO A 72 1.52 -0.61 -1.96
CA PRO A 72 0.56 0.02 -2.85
C PRO A 72 -0.29 1.04 -2.09
N HIS A 73 -0.44 2.23 -2.67
CA HIS A 73 -1.20 3.31 -2.06
C HIS A 73 -2.72 3.06 -2.08
N GLY A 74 -3.43 3.77 -1.21
CA GLY A 74 -4.90 3.80 -1.17
C GLY A 74 -5.49 4.62 -2.32
N GLY A 75 -6.77 4.82 -2.29
CA GLY A 75 -7.54 5.54 -3.31
C GLY A 75 -8.52 4.62 -4.04
N PRO A 76 -8.20 4.09 -5.24
CA PRO A 76 -6.95 4.19 -6.01
C PRO A 76 -6.84 5.38 -6.96
N GLN A 77 -8.00 5.92 -7.42
CA GLN A 77 -8.03 6.94 -8.47
C GLN A 77 -7.53 8.30 -7.98
N GLY A 78 -6.68 8.91 -8.79
CA GLY A 78 -6.23 10.28 -8.58
C GLY A 78 -5.24 10.47 -7.42
N ILE A 79 -4.97 9.43 -6.65
CA ILE A 79 -3.96 9.39 -5.60
C ILE A 79 -2.63 8.95 -6.19
N ARG A 80 -1.53 9.39 -5.62
CA ARG A 80 -0.18 8.94 -5.97
C ARG A 80 0.75 9.01 -4.78
N ASP A 81 1.81 8.22 -4.85
CA ASP A 81 2.99 8.42 -4.02
C ASP A 81 3.87 9.50 -4.63
N ASP A 82 4.52 10.29 -3.78
CA ASP A 82 5.42 11.36 -4.17
C ASP A 82 6.81 11.14 -3.57
N TRP A 83 7.84 11.73 -4.22
CA TRP A 83 9.17 11.75 -3.67
C TRP A 83 9.23 12.69 -2.46
N GLY A 84 9.79 12.19 -1.36
CA GLY A 84 9.93 12.98 -0.14
C GLY A 84 10.09 12.10 1.09
N PHE A 85 10.08 12.72 2.27
CA PHE A 85 10.17 12.01 3.53
C PHE A 85 8.89 11.20 3.77
N ASN A 86 9.04 9.88 3.84
CA ASN A 86 7.94 8.97 4.18
C ASN A 86 8.26 8.26 5.50
N PRO A 87 7.48 8.50 6.59
CA PRO A 87 7.77 7.92 7.90
C PRO A 87 7.73 6.39 7.92
N GLU A 88 6.80 5.75 7.19
CA GLU A 88 6.71 4.30 7.14
C GLU A 88 7.91 3.69 6.40
N SER A 89 8.27 4.25 5.24
CA SER A 89 9.45 3.79 4.49
C SER A 89 10.73 3.95 5.31
N GLN A 90 10.86 5.02 6.10
CA GLN A 90 11.98 5.21 7.01
C GLN A 90 11.97 4.21 8.16
N LEU A 91 10.78 3.90 8.72
CA LEU A 91 10.64 2.85 9.73
C LEU A 91 11.10 1.49 9.19
N PHE A 92 10.65 1.11 8.00
CA PHE A 92 11.04 -0.15 7.37
C PHE A 92 12.53 -0.19 7.07
N ALA A 93 13.09 0.89 6.54
CA ALA A 93 14.52 1.02 6.26
C ALA A 93 15.38 0.92 7.53
N SER A 94 14.90 1.45 8.66
CA SER A 94 15.58 1.32 9.97
C SER A 94 15.72 -0.13 10.44
N ARG A 95 14.94 -1.05 9.87
CA ARG A 95 14.99 -2.50 10.09
C ARG A 95 15.70 -3.26 8.97
N GLY A 96 16.28 -2.54 8.02
CA GLY A 96 16.99 -3.11 6.88
C GLY A 96 16.07 -3.55 5.73
N TYR A 97 14.83 -3.07 5.66
CA TYR A 97 13.87 -3.42 4.61
C TYR A 97 13.76 -2.27 3.59
N ALA A 98 13.80 -2.59 2.30
CA ALA A 98 13.44 -1.65 1.25
C ALA A 98 11.93 -1.48 1.15
N THR A 99 11.47 -0.34 0.65
CA THR A 99 10.05 -0.08 0.39
C THR A 99 9.84 0.29 -1.06
N LEU A 100 8.96 -0.42 -1.76
CA LEU A 100 8.55 -0.14 -3.12
C LEU A 100 7.16 0.49 -3.14
N GLN A 101 7.07 1.70 -3.68
CA GLN A 101 5.82 2.44 -3.91
C GLN A 101 5.62 2.61 -5.42
N VAL A 102 4.69 1.83 -5.99
CA VAL A 102 4.37 1.88 -7.43
C VAL A 102 3.18 2.78 -7.65
N ASN A 103 3.34 3.80 -8.48
CA ASN A 103 2.22 4.56 -9.02
C ASN A 103 1.63 3.80 -10.23
N PHE A 104 0.86 2.76 -9.91
CA PHE A 104 0.18 1.92 -10.90
C PHE A 104 -0.83 2.73 -11.71
N ARG A 105 -1.24 2.22 -12.88
CA ARG A 105 -2.29 2.86 -13.69
C ARG A 105 -3.49 3.23 -12.83
N ILE A 106 -4.16 4.33 -13.13
CA ILE A 106 -5.19 5.02 -12.33
C ILE A 106 -4.65 6.03 -11.31
N SER A 107 -3.37 5.96 -10.93
CA SER A 107 -2.75 6.99 -10.07
C SER A 107 -2.82 8.37 -10.73
N GLY A 108 -2.88 9.41 -9.92
CA GLY A 108 -2.91 10.81 -10.37
C GLY A 108 -1.56 11.35 -10.83
N GLY A 109 -1.57 12.54 -11.42
CA GLY A 109 -0.36 13.30 -11.74
C GLY A 109 0.36 12.92 -13.03
N TYR A 110 -0.06 11.86 -13.74
CA TYR A 110 0.55 11.39 -14.99
C TYR A 110 -0.33 11.63 -16.24
N GLY A 111 -1.35 12.46 -16.11
CA GLY A 111 -2.26 12.82 -17.17
C GLY A 111 -3.53 11.94 -17.23
N LYS A 112 -4.51 12.43 -18.01
CA LYS A 112 -5.84 11.82 -18.12
C LYS A 112 -5.78 10.40 -18.68
N GLU A 113 -4.98 10.18 -19.73
CA GLU A 113 -4.89 8.87 -20.40
C GLU A 113 -4.32 7.81 -19.43
N PHE A 114 -3.29 8.15 -18.66
CA PHE A 114 -2.73 7.27 -17.67
C PHE A 114 -3.75 6.91 -16.58
N GLN A 115 -4.48 7.90 -16.07
CA GLN A 115 -5.50 7.66 -15.05
C GLN A 115 -6.64 6.80 -15.60
N GLN A 116 -7.15 7.11 -16.80
CA GLN A 116 -8.25 6.37 -17.42
C GLN A 116 -7.84 4.96 -17.87
N SER A 117 -6.56 4.70 -18.14
CA SER A 117 -6.08 3.35 -18.46
C SER A 117 -6.28 2.34 -17.31
N GLY A 118 -6.52 2.84 -16.11
CA GLY A 118 -6.84 2.04 -14.93
C GLY A 118 -8.34 1.81 -14.69
N TYR A 119 -9.22 2.48 -15.44
CA TYR A 119 -10.66 2.28 -15.29
C TYR A 119 -11.05 0.85 -15.68
N LYS A 120 -11.87 0.21 -14.86
CA LYS A 120 -12.24 -1.22 -15.00
C LYS A 120 -11.03 -2.18 -14.95
N GLN A 121 -9.89 -1.72 -14.41
CA GLN A 121 -8.67 -2.53 -14.29
C GLN A 121 -8.23 -2.80 -12.84
N ILE A 122 -9.05 -2.40 -11.87
CA ILE A 122 -8.81 -2.66 -10.44
C ILE A 122 -8.83 -4.19 -10.21
N GLY A 123 -7.80 -4.70 -9.51
CA GLY A 123 -7.61 -6.13 -9.33
C GLY A 123 -7.07 -6.88 -10.56
N ARG A 124 -6.92 -6.19 -11.69
CA ARG A 124 -6.45 -6.73 -12.99
C ARG A 124 -5.12 -6.07 -13.38
N LYS A 125 -5.09 -5.28 -14.47
CA LYS A 125 -3.86 -4.63 -14.96
C LYS A 125 -3.22 -3.68 -13.95
N ALA A 126 -3.99 -3.05 -13.06
CA ALA A 126 -3.42 -2.25 -11.97
C ALA A 126 -2.55 -3.10 -11.03
N MET A 127 -2.93 -4.36 -10.79
CA MET A 127 -2.09 -5.31 -10.05
C MET A 127 -0.90 -5.81 -10.87
N ASP A 128 -1.06 -5.97 -12.19
CA ASP A 128 0.08 -6.30 -13.08
C ASP A 128 1.19 -5.26 -12.97
N ASP A 129 0.83 -3.97 -12.89
CA ASP A 129 1.81 -2.89 -12.73
C ASP A 129 2.60 -3.00 -11.43
N VAL A 130 1.93 -3.37 -10.33
CA VAL A 130 2.59 -3.60 -9.03
C VAL A 130 3.55 -4.79 -9.11
N GLU A 131 3.08 -5.92 -9.66
CA GLU A 131 3.89 -7.14 -9.84
C GLU A 131 5.12 -6.89 -10.71
N ASP A 132 4.96 -6.15 -11.81
CA ASP A 132 6.06 -5.83 -12.71
C ASP A 132 7.07 -4.88 -12.06
N GLY A 133 6.59 -3.98 -11.18
CA GLY A 133 7.45 -3.16 -10.33
C GLY A 133 8.29 -3.99 -9.35
N VAL A 134 7.71 -5.00 -8.73
CA VAL A 134 8.46 -5.92 -7.85
C VAL A 134 9.54 -6.66 -8.62
N LYS A 135 9.21 -7.21 -9.79
CA LYS A 135 10.18 -7.89 -10.67
C LYS A 135 11.30 -6.95 -11.10
N TYR A 136 10.95 -5.70 -11.45
CA TYR A 136 11.92 -4.68 -11.83
C TYR A 136 12.95 -4.43 -10.73
N VAL A 137 12.53 -4.18 -9.48
CA VAL A 137 13.47 -3.89 -8.39
C VAL A 137 14.31 -5.11 -7.97
N ILE A 138 13.77 -6.33 -8.11
CA ILE A 138 14.53 -7.56 -7.93
C ILE A 138 15.64 -7.65 -8.99
N GLN A 139 15.35 -7.33 -10.24
CA GLN A 139 16.33 -7.35 -11.35
C GLN A 139 17.43 -6.31 -11.17
N GLN A 140 17.17 -5.20 -10.46
CA GLN A 140 18.20 -4.22 -10.09
C GLN A 140 19.26 -4.76 -9.12
N GLY A 141 19.01 -5.93 -8.51
CA GLY A 141 19.95 -6.55 -7.59
C GLY A 141 19.86 -6.08 -6.14
N TRP A 142 18.92 -5.20 -5.80
CA TRP A 142 18.76 -4.67 -4.44
C TRP A 142 18.03 -5.62 -3.50
N ILE A 143 17.16 -6.50 -4.03
CA ILE A 143 16.15 -7.21 -3.26
C ILE A 143 16.44 -8.71 -3.19
N ASP A 144 16.30 -9.27 -1.98
CA ASP A 144 16.19 -10.70 -1.78
C ASP A 144 14.78 -11.16 -2.24
N LYS A 145 14.72 -11.83 -3.38
CA LYS A 145 13.47 -12.27 -4.02
C LYS A 145 12.62 -13.21 -3.15
N ASP A 146 13.23 -13.86 -2.18
CA ASP A 146 12.56 -14.80 -1.28
C ASP A 146 12.01 -14.12 0.00
N LYS A 147 12.24 -12.81 0.14
CA LYS A 147 11.83 -11.99 1.29
C LYS A 147 11.08 -10.73 0.84
N VAL A 148 9.90 -10.95 0.25
CA VAL A 148 9.03 -9.87 -0.24
C VAL A 148 7.70 -9.93 0.47
N ALA A 149 7.33 -8.87 1.17
CA ALA A 149 6.01 -8.69 1.77
C ALA A 149 5.20 -7.65 1.00
N ILE A 150 3.88 -7.73 1.10
CA ILE A 150 2.98 -6.69 0.58
C ILE A 150 2.14 -6.13 1.72
N TYR A 151 2.06 -4.81 1.82
CA TYR A 151 1.33 -4.08 2.85
C TYR A 151 0.73 -2.81 2.29
N GLY A 152 -0.53 -2.55 2.58
CA GLY A 152 -1.16 -1.29 2.22
C GLY A 152 -2.45 -1.03 2.97
N GLY A 153 -2.89 0.24 2.94
CA GLY A 153 -4.13 0.68 3.55
C GLY A 153 -5.23 0.93 2.52
N SER A 154 -6.49 0.67 2.89
CA SER A 154 -7.67 0.92 2.05
C SER A 154 -7.61 0.14 0.74
N HIS A 155 -7.61 0.80 -0.43
CA HIS A 155 -7.32 0.12 -1.69
C HIS A 155 -5.98 -0.62 -1.65
N GLY A 156 -4.96 -0.11 -0.93
CA GLY A 156 -3.70 -0.81 -0.73
C GLY A 156 -3.85 -2.12 0.05
N GLY A 157 -4.79 -2.19 1.00
CA GLY A 157 -5.18 -3.42 1.68
C GLY A 157 -5.86 -4.41 0.73
N TYR A 158 -6.78 -3.93 -0.11
CA TYR A 158 -7.35 -4.72 -1.21
C TYR A 158 -6.24 -5.25 -2.14
N ALA A 159 -5.29 -4.40 -2.53
CA ALA A 159 -4.16 -4.79 -3.36
C ALA A 159 -3.27 -5.85 -2.67
N THR A 160 -3.13 -5.78 -1.35
CA THR A 160 -2.45 -6.83 -0.56
C THR A 160 -3.16 -8.17 -0.70
N LEU A 161 -4.46 -8.22 -0.50
CA LEU A 161 -5.26 -9.45 -0.65
C LEU A 161 -5.18 -9.99 -2.08
N MET A 162 -5.34 -9.13 -3.09
CA MET A 162 -5.25 -9.51 -4.49
C MET A 162 -3.85 -9.97 -4.89
N GLY A 163 -2.80 -9.38 -4.35
CA GLY A 163 -1.41 -9.81 -4.56
C GLY A 163 -1.18 -11.25 -4.08
N LEU A 164 -1.66 -11.57 -2.88
CA LEU A 164 -1.57 -12.92 -2.32
C LEU A 164 -2.40 -13.95 -3.09
N ILE A 165 -3.47 -13.51 -3.77
CA ILE A 165 -4.33 -14.37 -4.59
C ILE A 165 -3.74 -14.57 -5.99
N LYS A 166 -3.31 -13.48 -6.63
CA LYS A 166 -2.94 -13.46 -8.05
C LYS A 166 -1.53 -13.99 -8.30
N THR A 167 -0.60 -13.61 -7.42
CA THR A 167 0.82 -14.00 -7.51
C THR A 167 1.38 -14.43 -6.14
N PRO A 168 0.82 -15.50 -5.54
CA PRO A 168 1.19 -15.94 -4.18
C PRO A 168 2.68 -16.26 -4.04
N ASP A 169 3.34 -16.72 -5.11
CA ASP A 169 4.77 -17.09 -5.08
C ASP A 169 5.70 -15.86 -5.06
N LEU A 170 5.16 -14.67 -5.35
CA LEU A 170 5.93 -13.43 -5.31
C LEU A 170 6.13 -12.92 -3.88
N TYR A 171 5.26 -13.32 -2.95
CA TYR A 171 5.21 -12.78 -1.60
C TYR A 171 5.43 -13.84 -0.53
N SER A 172 6.16 -13.46 0.53
CA SER A 172 6.32 -14.26 1.76
C SER A 172 5.12 -14.11 2.70
N CYS A 173 4.54 -12.91 2.76
CA CYS A 173 3.40 -12.59 3.62
C CYS A 173 2.73 -11.26 3.19
N GLY A 174 1.58 -10.97 3.78
CA GLY A 174 0.87 -9.71 3.57
C GLY A 174 0.24 -9.13 4.83
N VAL A 175 0.08 -7.81 4.85
CA VAL A 175 -0.66 -7.08 5.90
C VAL A 175 -1.74 -6.24 5.24
N ASP A 176 -2.99 -6.62 5.47
CA ASP A 176 -4.18 -5.91 5.00
C ASP A 176 -4.63 -4.92 6.08
N TYR A 177 -4.50 -3.63 5.78
CA TYR A 177 -4.93 -2.57 6.66
C TYR A 177 -6.17 -1.86 6.10
N VAL A 178 -7.30 -2.02 6.77
CA VAL A 178 -8.61 -1.43 6.41
C VAL A 178 -8.98 -1.63 4.93
N GLY A 179 -8.69 -2.82 4.39
CA GLY A 179 -8.85 -3.14 2.98
C GLY A 179 -10.22 -3.68 2.60
N VAL A 180 -10.57 -3.51 1.33
CA VAL A 180 -11.79 -4.07 0.73
C VAL A 180 -11.56 -5.56 0.43
N SER A 181 -12.48 -6.42 0.84
CA SER A 181 -12.44 -7.85 0.51
C SER A 181 -13.55 -8.31 -0.43
N ASN A 182 -14.60 -7.51 -0.53
CA ASN A 182 -15.79 -7.81 -1.35
C ASN A 182 -16.35 -6.53 -1.96
N ILE A 183 -16.20 -6.37 -3.27
CA ILE A 183 -16.63 -5.16 -4.00
C ILE A 183 -18.14 -4.93 -3.85
N PHE A 184 -18.95 -5.98 -3.72
CA PHE A 184 -20.40 -5.87 -3.57
C PHE A 184 -20.78 -5.25 -2.23
N THR A 185 -20.30 -5.81 -1.12
CA THR A 185 -20.59 -5.29 0.22
C THR A 185 -19.94 -3.93 0.45
N PHE A 186 -18.78 -3.68 -0.16
CA PHE A 186 -18.15 -2.37 -0.15
C PHE A 186 -19.05 -1.29 -0.77
N PHE A 187 -19.63 -1.54 -1.95
CA PHE A 187 -20.54 -0.59 -2.62
C PHE A 187 -21.84 -0.42 -1.85
N ASP A 188 -22.38 -1.50 -1.27
CA ASP A 188 -23.59 -1.45 -0.47
C ASP A 188 -23.41 -0.63 0.83
N SER A 189 -22.19 -0.56 1.34
CA SER A 189 -21.85 0.15 2.59
C SER A 189 -21.41 1.61 2.38
N PHE A 190 -21.53 2.15 1.18
CA PHE A 190 -21.12 3.52 0.90
C PHE A 190 -21.81 4.53 1.82
N PRO A 191 -21.05 5.40 2.50
CA PRO A 191 -21.65 6.44 3.33
C PRO A 191 -22.47 7.43 2.49
N GLU A 192 -23.46 8.06 3.12
CA GLU A 192 -24.39 8.98 2.44
C GLU A 192 -23.69 10.07 1.63
N TYR A 193 -22.55 10.59 2.14
CA TYR A 193 -21.79 11.64 1.45
C TYR A 193 -21.04 11.14 0.20
N TRP A 194 -20.98 9.81 -0.05
CA TRP A 194 -20.42 9.23 -1.29
C TRP A 194 -21.48 8.95 -2.35
N LYS A 195 -22.76 8.96 -2.00
CA LYS A 195 -23.85 8.68 -2.96
C LYS A 195 -23.81 9.55 -4.23
N PRO A 196 -23.48 10.86 -4.17
CA PRO A 196 -23.35 11.67 -5.38
C PRO A 196 -22.25 11.21 -6.34
N TYR A 197 -21.27 10.46 -5.85
CA TYR A 197 -20.15 9.96 -6.65
C TYR A 197 -20.38 8.55 -7.18
N LYS A 198 -21.52 7.92 -6.92
CA LYS A 198 -21.80 6.53 -7.27
C LYS A 198 -21.55 6.22 -8.75
N GLU A 199 -22.01 7.08 -9.65
CA GLU A 199 -21.83 6.89 -11.08
C GLU A 199 -20.35 6.99 -11.49
N MET A 200 -19.60 7.88 -10.89
CA MET A 200 -18.14 7.96 -11.11
C MET A 200 -17.44 6.69 -10.62
N VAL A 201 -17.84 6.17 -9.46
CA VAL A 201 -17.27 4.93 -8.91
C VAL A 201 -17.58 3.74 -9.79
N LYS A 202 -18.80 3.65 -10.35
CA LYS A 202 -19.18 2.64 -11.34
C LYS A 202 -18.28 2.69 -12.59
N GLN A 203 -17.94 3.88 -13.08
CA GLN A 203 -17.03 4.04 -14.22
C GLN A 203 -15.60 3.59 -13.91
N ILE A 204 -15.14 3.85 -12.70
CA ILE A 204 -13.77 3.61 -12.29
C ILE A 204 -13.57 2.14 -11.90
N TRP A 205 -14.45 1.62 -11.03
CA TRP A 205 -14.39 0.24 -10.56
C TRP A 205 -15.18 -0.68 -11.51
N TYR A 206 -16.41 -0.99 -11.17
CA TYR A 206 -17.28 -1.87 -11.94
C TYR A 206 -18.73 -1.43 -11.76
N ASP A 207 -19.52 -1.49 -12.82
CA ASP A 207 -20.96 -1.33 -12.72
C ASP A 207 -21.60 -2.68 -12.37
N LEU A 208 -22.03 -2.83 -11.12
CA LEU A 208 -22.63 -4.07 -10.64
C LEU A 208 -24.03 -4.34 -11.19
N ASP A 209 -24.66 -3.35 -11.81
CA ASP A 209 -25.94 -3.53 -12.54
C ASP A 209 -25.71 -4.12 -13.94
N ASN A 210 -24.47 -4.11 -14.44
CA ASN A 210 -24.06 -4.79 -15.67
C ASN A 210 -23.59 -6.21 -15.35
N PRO A 211 -24.24 -7.28 -15.89
CA PRO A 211 -23.92 -8.67 -15.55
C PRO A 211 -22.47 -9.08 -15.86
N GLU A 212 -21.89 -8.57 -16.95
CA GLU A 212 -20.50 -8.89 -17.33
C GLU A 212 -19.51 -8.24 -16.37
N GLU A 213 -19.75 -6.97 -15.98
CA GLU A 213 -18.89 -6.29 -15.00
C GLU A 213 -19.07 -6.85 -13.59
N ALA A 214 -20.29 -7.23 -13.20
CA ALA A 214 -20.55 -7.91 -11.93
C ALA A 214 -19.81 -9.25 -11.82
N LYS A 215 -19.71 -10.00 -12.92
CA LYS A 215 -18.91 -11.21 -12.98
C LYS A 215 -17.43 -10.93 -12.74
N ILE A 216 -16.89 -9.90 -13.41
CA ILE A 216 -15.49 -9.46 -13.20
C ILE A 216 -15.30 -9.01 -11.75
N ALA A 217 -16.19 -8.19 -11.20
CA ALA A 217 -16.14 -7.72 -9.82
C ALA A 217 -16.07 -8.88 -8.82
N LYS A 218 -16.82 -9.97 -9.07
CA LYS A 218 -16.75 -11.20 -8.26
C LYS A 218 -15.39 -11.88 -8.38
N GLU A 219 -14.84 -12.00 -9.59
CA GLU A 219 -13.53 -12.61 -9.84
C GLU A 219 -12.38 -11.85 -9.18
N VAL A 220 -12.52 -10.51 -9.00
CA VAL A 220 -11.52 -9.67 -8.35
C VAL A 220 -11.92 -9.24 -6.92
N SER A 221 -12.89 -9.90 -6.31
CA SER A 221 -13.23 -9.74 -4.90
C SER A 221 -12.55 -10.85 -4.08
N PRO A 222 -11.59 -10.51 -3.21
CA PRO A 222 -10.78 -11.48 -2.47
C PRO A 222 -11.58 -12.56 -1.73
N VAL A 223 -12.71 -12.21 -1.14
CA VAL A 223 -13.53 -13.13 -0.35
C VAL A 223 -14.02 -14.34 -1.14
N PHE A 224 -14.17 -14.22 -2.47
CA PHE A 224 -14.56 -15.33 -3.35
C PHE A 224 -13.37 -16.15 -3.86
N GLN A 225 -12.14 -15.76 -3.50
CA GLN A 225 -10.89 -16.37 -3.97
C GLN A 225 -10.00 -16.87 -2.82
N ILE A 226 -10.58 -17.06 -1.63
CA ILE A 226 -9.83 -17.39 -0.39
C ILE A 226 -9.00 -18.67 -0.52
N ASP A 227 -9.43 -19.62 -1.35
CA ASP A 227 -8.68 -20.88 -1.56
C ASP A 227 -7.30 -20.65 -2.20
N LYS A 228 -7.07 -19.48 -2.81
CA LYS A 228 -5.80 -19.08 -3.40
C LYS A 228 -4.85 -18.43 -2.39
N ILE A 229 -5.35 -17.98 -1.24
CA ILE A 229 -4.50 -17.39 -0.19
C ILE A 229 -3.80 -18.53 0.55
N LYS A 230 -2.48 -18.62 0.36
CA LYS A 230 -1.62 -19.66 0.95
C LYS A 230 -0.50 -19.08 1.82
N LYS A 231 -0.30 -17.79 1.77
CA LYS A 231 0.77 -17.09 2.50
C LYS A 231 0.22 -16.46 3.78
N PRO A 232 1.04 -16.32 4.82
CA PRO A 232 0.64 -15.65 6.05
C PRO A 232 0.04 -14.27 5.78
N LEU A 233 -1.10 -14.00 6.42
CA LEU A 233 -1.85 -12.75 6.29
C LEU A 233 -2.17 -12.22 7.68
N PHE A 234 -1.90 -10.94 7.90
CA PHE A 234 -2.32 -10.18 9.08
C PHE A 234 -3.35 -9.11 8.66
N VAL A 235 -4.51 -9.09 9.30
CA VAL A 235 -5.59 -8.15 8.99
C VAL A 235 -5.75 -7.16 10.14
N VAL A 236 -5.91 -5.87 9.80
CA VAL A 236 -5.98 -4.76 10.76
C VAL A 236 -7.15 -3.84 10.39
N GLN A 237 -8.02 -3.52 11.36
CA GLN A 237 -9.25 -2.77 11.10
C GLN A 237 -9.60 -1.81 12.26
N GLY A 238 -10.06 -0.60 11.91
CA GLY A 238 -10.75 0.29 12.82
C GLY A 238 -12.26 -0.02 12.83
N ALA A 239 -12.85 -0.24 14.02
CA ALA A 239 -14.24 -0.67 14.12
C ALA A 239 -15.25 0.42 13.70
N ASN A 240 -14.86 1.69 13.78
CA ASN A 240 -15.69 2.84 13.40
C ASN A 240 -15.34 3.38 12.00
N ASP A 241 -14.79 2.55 11.13
CA ASP A 241 -14.43 2.96 9.78
C ASP A 241 -15.69 3.25 8.94
N PRO A 242 -15.89 4.52 8.51
CA PRO A 242 -17.06 4.90 7.72
C PRO A 242 -16.87 4.70 6.21
N ARG A 243 -15.65 4.41 5.75
CA ARG A 243 -15.31 4.28 4.33
C ARG A 243 -15.21 2.83 3.89
N VAL A 244 -14.49 2.03 4.66
CA VAL A 244 -14.38 0.59 4.47
C VAL A 244 -14.90 -0.07 5.74
N ASN A 245 -16.16 -0.45 5.70
CA ASN A 245 -16.86 -1.01 6.86
C ASN A 245 -16.11 -2.22 7.39
N ILE A 246 -16.09 -2.38 8.72
CA ILE A 246 -15.44 -3.53 9.41
C ILE A 246 -15.88 -4.88 8.85
N ASN A 247 -17.07 -4.97 8.28
CA ASN A 247 -17.55 -6.20 7.63
C ASN A 247 -16.61 -6.67 6.50
N GLU A 248 -15.87 -5.77 5.84
CA GLU A 248 -14.88 -6.16 4.82
C GLU A 248 -13.76 -7.02 5.42
N SER A 249 -13.26 -6.66 6.59
CA SER A 249 -12.27 -7.45 7.33
C SER A 249 -12.87 -8.67 8.00
N ASP A 250 -14.05 -8.55 8.65
CA ASP A 250 -14.71 -9.65 9.33
C ASP A 250 -15.02 -10.81 8.40
N GLN A 251 -15.57 -10.54 7.20
CA GLN A 251 -15.96 -11.60 6.26
C GLN A 251 -14.76 -12.37 5.71
N ILE A 252 -13.64 -11.69 5.38
CA ILE A 252 -12.45 -12.38 4.85
C ILE A 252 -11.76 -13.21 5.95
N VAL A 253 -11.64 -12.67 7.17
CA VAL A 253 -11.06 -13.37 8.32
C VAL A 253 -11.90 -14.59 8.68
N LYS A 254 -13.23 -14.43 8.75
CA LYS A 254 -14.16 -15.54 9.03
C LYS A 254 -14.05 -16.65 7.97
N ALA A 255 -14.03 -16.29 6.70
CA ALA A 255 -13.93 -17.24 5.60
C ALA A 255 -12.61 -18.02 5.61
N LEU A 256 -11.49 -17.35 5.86
CA LEU A 256 -10.18 -17.98 5.96
C LEU A 256 -10.07 -18.90 7.17
N ARG A 257 -10.53 -18.45 8.35
CA ARG A 257 -10.53 -19.27 9.56
C ARG A 257 -11.41 -20.51 9.44
N ALA A 258 -12.55 -20.41 8.74
CA ALA A 258 -13.42 -21.57 8.45
C ALA A 258 -12.73 -22.63 7.57
N LYS A 259 -11.71 -22.24 6.80
CA LYS A 259 -10.84 -23.17 6.05
C LYS A 259 -9.62 -23.65 6.84
N GLY A 260 -9.54 -23.34 8.13
CA GLY A 260 -8.41 -23.70 8.99
C GLY A 260 -7.15 -22.84 8.79
N PHE A 261 -7.28 -21.71 8.10
CA PHE A 261 -6.16 -20.78 7.91
C PHE A 261 -6.06 -19.84 9.14
N GLU A 262 -4.88 -19.80 9.75
CA GLU A 262 -4.63 -18.91 10.88
C GLU A 262 -4.42 -17.47 10.39
N VAL A 263 -5.30 -16.56 10.81
CA VAL A 263 -5.25 -15.15 10.47
C VAL A 263 -5.21 -14.33 11.74
N PRO A 264 -4.06 -13.74 12.12
CA PRO A 264 -4.01 -12.67 13.11
C PRO A 264 -4.92 -11.52 12.68
N TYR A 265 -5.75 -11.02 13.60
CA TYR A 265 -6.73 -9.96 13.33
C TYR A 265 -6.72 -8.94 14.46
N MET A 266 -6.25 -7.73 14.16
CA MET A 266 -6.24 -6.59 15.09
C MET A 266 -7.41 -5.66 14.80
N VAL A 267 -8.31 -5.50 15.78
CA VAL A 267 -9.40 -4.53 15.73
C VAL A 267 -9.20 -3.47 16.79
N LYS A 268 -9.28 -2.20 16.40
CA LYS A 268 -9.30 -1.07 17.33
C LYS A 268 -10.69 -0.45 17.33
N TYR A 269 -11.41 -0.62 18.45
CA TYR A 269 -12.83 -0.23 18.58
C TYR A 269 -13.05 1.27 18.65
N ASP A 270 -12.00 2.03 18.86
CA ASP A 270 -11.99 3.49 18.98
C ASP A 270 -11.31 4.19 17.80
N GLU A 271 -11.08 3.46 16.69
CA GLU A 271 -10.45 3.95 15.46
C GLU A 271 -11.37 3.84 14.25
N GLY A 272 -11.11 4.68 13.26
CA GLY A 272 -11.82 4.76 11.99
C GLY A 272 -11.01 4.25 10.81
N HIS A 273 -11.07 4.98 9.68
CA HIS A 273 -10.33 4.66 8.45
C HIS A 273 -8.85 5.03 8.61
N GLY A 274 -8.13 4.18 9.29
CA GLY A 274 -6.77 4.41 9.75
C GLY A 274 -6.70 4.75 11.24
N PHE A 275 -5.57 4.45 11.89
CA PHE A 275 -5.38 4.68 13.30
C PHE A 275 -4.83 6.08 13.58
N GLY A 276 -5.65 6.93 14.21
CA GLY A 276 -5.29 8.29 14.59
C GLY A 276 -4.60 8.37 15.95
N LYS A 277 -4.94 7.47 16.88
CA LYS A 277 -4.42 7.49 18.24
C LYS A 277 -3.01 6.90 18.31
N GLU A 278 -2.11 7.62 18.93
CA GLU A 278 -0.70 7.24 19.04
C GLU A 278 -0.48 5.85 19.64
N PRO A 279 -1.11 5.46 20.78
CA PRO A 279 -0.93 4.12 21.34
C PRO A 279 -1.33 3.00 20.36
N ASN A 280 -2.43 3.19 19.62
CA ASN A 280 -2.92 2.22 18.63
C ASN A 280 -1.96 2.10 17.45
N ARG A 281 -1.42 3.23 16.97
CA ARG A 281 -0.40 3.24 15.91
C ARG A 281 0.88 2.54 16.33
N ILE A 282 1.37 2.83 17.53
CA ILE A 282 2.58 2.18 18.07
C ILE A 282 2.38 0.66 18.16
N GLU A 283 1.24 0.21 18.70
CA GLU A 283 0.94 -1.22 18.79
C GLU A 283 0.86 -1.86 17.41
N PHE A 284 0.18 -1.21 16.46
CA PHE A 284 0.07 -1.69 15.09
C PHE A 284 1.45 -1.85 14.44
N TYR A 285 2.28 -0.80 14.45
CA TYR A 285 3.60 -0.87 13.84
C TYR A 285 4.50 -1.91 14.51
N LYS A 286 4.49 -2.01 15.83
CA LYS A 286 5.27 -3.06 16.54
C LYS A 286 4.82 -4.46 16.14
N THR A 287 3.51 -4.70 16.06
CA THR A 287 2.96 -6.01 15.68
C THR A 287 3.28 -6.33 14.22
N MET A 288 3.12 -5.38 13.32
CA MET A 288 3.42 -5.53 11.89
C MET A 288 4.91 -5.81 11.68
N MET A 289 5.80 -5.08 12.34
CA MET A 289 7.26 -5.30 12.23
C MET A 289 7.66 -6.69 12.76
N GLY A 290 7.05 -7.16 13.86
CA GLY A 290 7.23 -8.52 14.37
C GLY A 290 6.72 -9.58 13.38
N PHE A 291 5.60 -9.33 12.73
CA PHE A 291 5.04 -10.19 11.71
C PHE A 291 5.96 -10.31 10.48
N PHE A 292 6.49 -9.20 9.98
CA PHE A 292 7.48 -9.24 8.89
C PHE A 292 8.76 -9.98 9.28
N ALA A 293 9.32 -9.67 10.45
CA ALA A 293 10.55 -10.33 10.91
C ALA A 293 10.39 -11.85 10.99
N LYS A 294 9.25 -12.33 11.52
CA LYS A 294 8.92 -13.75 11.58
C LYS A 294 8.86 -14.39 10.19
N ASN A 295 8.22 -13.73 9.23
CA ASN A 295 7.98 -14.30 7.90
C ASN A 295 9.15 -14.13 6.91
N PHE A 296 10.09 -13.23 7.18
CA PHE A 296 11.33 -13.10 6.42
C PHE A 296 12.43 -14.07 6.88
N ASN A 297 12.32 -14.62 8.08
CA ASN A 297 13.32 -15.53 8.66
C ASN A 297 12.91 -17.02 8.58
N GLN A 298 11.81 -17.33 7.89
CA GLN A 298 11.36 -18.70 7.65
C GLN A 298 12.03 -19.34 6.42
#